data_fe4de0033ade6269f33f4a4c3bd5da8f
#
_entry.id   fe4de0033ade6269f33f4a4c3bd5da8f
#
_cell.length_a   1.000
_cell.length_b   1.000
_cell.length_c   1.000
_cell.angle_alpha   90.00
_cell.angle_beta   90.00
_cell.angle_gamma   90.00
#
_symmetry.space_group_name_H-M   'P 1'
#
loop_
_entity.id
_entity.type
_entity.pdbx_description
1 polymer ?
#
loop_
_entity_poly.entity_id
_entity_poly.type
_entity_poly.pdbx_seq_one_letter_code
_entity_poly.pdbx_strand_id
1 'polypeptide(L)'
;AREHALTAYEDTKETEDGFLHARSRAVLGRFYAKISDNDLALLHYSGALETLSKLDDPQSAVEVEMLLGQVLVDAGRREEAAEHYLSGLAVAEANDFRVLQGEILARLGEVEPDRSQRMNYLQRSLSLFRELGAVDRMREVQNSVHRAVMGK
;
A
#
# COMPACT_ATOMS: atom_id res chain seq x y z
N ALA A 1 21.04 4.57 9.74
CA ALA A 1 19.75 3.99 9.33
C ALA A 1 19.94 2.92 8.24
N ARG A 2 20.59 3.23 7.10
CA ARG A 2 20.82 2.28 6.00
C ARG A 2 21.61 1.04 6.46
N GLU A 3 22.72 1.24 7.15
CA GLU A 3 23.59 0.15 7.65
C GLU A 3 22.81 -0.81 8.56
N HIS A 4 22.05 -0.28 9.53
CA HIS A 4 21.22 -1.10 10.42
C HIS A 4 20.14 -1.90 9.68
N ALA A 5 19.52 -1.31 8.65
CA ALA A 5 18.51 -2.00 7.85
C ALA A 5 19.15 -3.11 6.98
N LEU A 6 20.34 -2.86 6.41
CA LEU A 6 21.09 -3.87 5.65
C LEU A 6 21.59 -5.00 6.55
N THR A 7 22.17 -4.68 7.71
CA THR A 7 22.61 -5.70 8.68
C THR A 7 21.44 -6.59 9.11
N ALA A 8 20.30 -5.98 9.48
CA ALA A 8 19.11 -6.74 9.83
C ALA A 8 18.60 -7.63 8.68
N TYR A 9 18.72 -7.19 7.44
CA TYR A 9 18.37 -8.00 6.28
C TYR A 9 19.33 -9.17 6.06
N GLU A 10 20.64 -8.91 6.17
CA GLU A 10 21.68 -9.95 6.04
C GLU A 10 21.55 -11.00 7.14
N ASP A 11 21.34 -10.58 8.38
CA ASP A 11 21.14 -11.47 9.52
C ASP A 11 19.90 -12.37 9.36
N THR A 12 18.83 -11.86 8.72
CA THR A 12 17.61 -12.63 8.50
C THR A 12 17.60 -13.49 7.24
N LYS A 13 18.50 -13.22 6.30
CA LYS A 13 18.63 -13.99 5.05
C LYS A 13 19.05 -15.44 5.30
N GLU A 14 19.82 -15.68 6.35
CA GLU A 14 20.30 -17.00 6.74
C GLU A 14 19.39 -17.70 7.78
N THR A 15 18.36 -17.00 8.29
CA THR A 15 17.42 -17.58 9.22
C THR A 15 16.29 -18.34 8.48
N GLU A 16 15.81 -19.43 9.06
CA GLU A 16 14.61 -20.12 8.59
C GLU A 16 13.32 -19.32 8.85
N ASP A 17 13.41 -18.17 9.54
CA ASP A 17 12.27 -17.30 9.84
C ASP A 17 11.94 -16.39 8.64
N GLY A 18 11.11 -16.92 7.75
CA GLY A 18 10.63 -16.18 6.58
C GLY A 18 9.87 -14.89 6.92
N PHE A 19 9.17 -14.85 8.07
CA PHE A 19 8.44 -13.65 8.49
C PHE A 19 9.41 -12.51 8.84
N LEU A 20 10.44 -12.81 9.60
CA LEU A 20 11.47 -11.82 9.95
C LEU A 20 12.20 -11.32 8.70
N HIS A 21 12.47 -12.22 7.75
CA HIS A 21 13.08 -11.87 6.47
C HIS A 21 12.18 -10.93 5.64
N ALA A 22 10.89 -11.24 5.48
CA ALA A 22 9.94 -10.39 4.77
C ALA A 22 9.84 -9.00 5.41
N ARG A 23 9.78 -8.95 6.75
CA ARG A 23 9.73 -7.69 7.50
C ARG A 23 10.99 -6.84 7.31
N SER A 24 12.16 -7.45 7.33
CA SER A 24 13.44 -6.74 7.08
C SER A 24 13.49 -6.18 5.66
N ARG A 25 13.01 -6.92 4.67
CA ARG A 25 12.87 -6.42 3.29
C ARG A 25 11.90 -5.24 3.20
N ALA A 26 10.76 -5.29 3.87
CA ALA A 26 9.82 -4.18 3.89
C ALA A 26 10.42 -2.93 4.54
N VAL A 27 11.25 -3.07 5.57
CA VAL A 27 12.00 -1.96 6.19
C VAL A 27 13.00 -1.35 5.21
N LEU A 28 13.76 -2.17 4.48
CA LEU A 28 14.66 -1.70 3.43
C LEU A 28 13.90 -0.97 2.32
N GLY A 29 12.78 -1.53 1.84
CA GLY A 29 11.93 -0.89 0.85
C GLY A 29 11.50 0.52 1.30
N ARG A 30 11.06 0.68 2.54
CA ARG A 30 10.71 2.01 3.10
C ARG A 30 11.90 2.95 3.17
N PHE A 31 13.08 2.45 3.50
CA PHE A 31 14.29 3.28 3.50
C PHE A 31 14.58 3.80 2.10
N TYR A 32 14.58 2.93 1.08
CA TYR A 32 14.86 3.32 -0.30
C TYR A 32 13.78 4.24 -0.87
N ALA A 33 12.50 3.99 -0.58
CA ALA A 33 11.41 4.90 -0.94
C ALA A 33 11.62 6.31 -0.36
N LYS A 34 12.07 6.39 0.90
CA LYS A 34 12.30 7.68 1.57
C LYS A 34 13.43 8.50 0.94
N ILE A 35 14.42 7.86 0.33
CA ILE A 35 15.50 8.54 -0.41
C ILE A 35 15.23 8.63 -1.92
N SER A 36 13.99 8.32 -2.33
CA SER A 36 13.53 8.34 -3.73
C SER A 36 14.27 7.38 -4.66
N ASP A 37 14.87 6.32 -4.11
CA ASP A 37 15.42 5.20 -4.89
C ASP A 37 14.28 4.18 -5.13
N ASN A 38 13.42 4.53 -6.10
CA ASN A 38 12.21 3.76 -6.37
C ASN A 38 12.52 2.34 -6.85
N ASP A 39 13.59 2.13 -7.60
CA ASP A 39 13.95 0.81 -8.14
C ASP A 39 14.32 -0.16 -7.02
N LEU A 40 15.16 0.28 -6.07
CA LEU A 40 15.50 -0.53 -4.90
C LEU A 40 14.32 -0.70 -3.95
N ALA A 41 13.47 0.30 -3.80
CA ALA A 41 12.25 0.18 -3.01
C ALA A 41 11.32 -0.90 -3.58
N LEU A 42 11.05 -0.88 -4.90
CA LEU A 42 10.25 -1.89 -5.60
C LEU A 42 10.86 -3.29 -5.47
N LEU A 43 12.18 -3.43 -5.65
CA LEU A 43 12.88 -4.70 -5.50
C LEU A 43 12.68 -5.31 -4.10
N HIS A 44 12.83 -4.51 -3.05
CA HIS A 44 12.68 -5.00 -1.69
C HIS A 44 11.22 -5.30 -1.32
N TYR A 45 10.28 -4.46 -1.71
CA TYR A 45 8.86 -4.72 -1.47
C TYR A 45 8.35 -5.95 -2.23
N SER A 46 8.73 -6.12 -3.50
CA SER A 46 8.34 -7.31 -4.29
C SER A 46 8.85 -8.60 -3.65
N GLY A 47 10.09 -8.58 -3.16
CA GLY A 47 10.62 -9.76 -2.47
C GLY A 47 10.03 -9.98 -1.08
N ALA A 48 9.56 -8.94 -0.39
CA ALA A 48 8.78 -9.09 0.84
C ALA A 48 7.43 -9.74 0.55
N LEU A 49 6.73 -9.27 -0.49
CA LEU A 49 5.44 -9.80 -0.92
C LEU A 49 5.53 -11.28 -1.31
N GLU A 50 6.55 -11.67 -2.09
CA GLU A 50 6.78 -13.07 -2.45
C GLU A 50 6.95 -13.96 -1.21
N THR A 51 7.66 -13.48 -0.20
CA THR A 51 7.84 -14.24 1.05
C THR A 51 6.54 -14.34 1.83
N LEU A 52 5.80 -13.23 1.97
CA LEU A 52 4.53 -13.18 2.70
C LEU A 52 3.45 -14.06 2.06
N SER A 53 3.43 -14.17 0.73
CA SER A 53 2.49 -15.05 0.03
C SER A 53 2.71 -16.54 0.35
N LYS A 54 3.95 -16.93 0.68
CA LYS A 54 4.31 -18.30 1.08
C LYS A 54 3.99 -18.57 2.56
N LEU A 55 3.90 -17.52 3.38
CA LEU A 55 3.65 -17.60 4.82
C LEU A 55 2.17 -17.53 5.20
N ASP A 56 1.29 -17.34 4.23
CA ASP A 56 -0.15 -17.14 4.44
C ASP A 56 -0.45 -15.99 5.44
N ASP A 57 0.26 -14.86 5.26
CA ASP A 57 0.02 -13.62 6.01
C ASP A 57 -0.64 -12.56 5.09
N PRO A 58 -1.98 -12.64 4.92
CA PRO A 58 -2.69 -11.77 4.01
C PRO A 58 -2.68 -10.30 4.45
N GLN A 59 -2.65 -10.02 5.75
CA GLN A 59 -2.64 -8.64 6.23
C GLN A 59 -1.35 -7.93 5.86
N SER A 60 -0.20 -8.53 6.18
CA SER A 60 1.10 -7.95 5.80
C SER A 60 1.28 -7.88 4.30
N ALA A 61 0.75 -8.85 3.53
CA ALA A 61 0.77 -8.81 2.08
C ALA A 61 0.00 -7.58 1.54
N VAL A 62 -1.20 -7.31 2.05
CA VAL A 62 -1.98 -6.11 1.67
C VAL A 62 -1.22 -4.82 1.98
N GLU A 63 -0.59 -4.73 3.15
CA GLU A 63 0.21 -3.54 3.52
C GLU A 63 1.39 -3.34 2.55
N VAL A 64 2.05 -4.40 2.12
CA VAL A 64 3.16 -4.33 1.14
C VAL A 64 2.63 -3.97 -0.26
N GLU A 65 1.46 -4.48 -0.68
CA GLU A 65 0.81 -4.06 -1.93
C GLU A 65 0.54 -2.55 -1.95
N MET A 66 0.08 -2.00 -0.83
CA MET A 66 -0.14 -0.55 -0.70
C MET A 66 1.17 0.24 -0.80
N LEU A 67 2.25 -0.26 -0.24
CA LEU A 67 3.57 0.37 -0.31
C LEU A 67 4.16 0.31 -1.73
N LEU A 68 4.00 -0.82 -2.43
CA LEU A 68 4.36 -0.96 -3.86
C LEU A 68 3.60 0.06 -4.71
N GLY A 69 2.29 0.13 -4.55
CA GLY A 69 1.47 1.10 -5.24
C GLY A 69 1.92 2.55 -4.99
N GLN A 70 2.26 2.89 -3.75
CA GLN A 70 2.74 4.25 -3.44
C GLN A 70 4.05 4.58 -4.14
N VAL A 71 5.04 3.69 -4.13
CA VAL A 71 6.32 3.90 -4.83
C VAL A 71 6.11 4.05 -6.34
N LEU A 72 5.18 3.29 -6.91
CA LEU A 72 4.81 3.40 -8.32
C LEU A 72 4.16 4.75 -8.64
N VAL A 73 3.31 5.27 -7.76
CA VAL A 73 2.76 6.63 -7.88
C VAL A 73 3.88 7.67 -7.87
N ASP A 74 4.82 7.55 -6.93
CA ASP A 74 5.95 8.47 -6.80
C ASP A 74 6.89 8.40 -8.02
N ALA A 75 6.97 7.24 -8.68
CA ALA A 75 7.67 7.03 -9.95
C ALA A 75 6.86 7.44 -11.19
N GLY A 76 5.64 7.95 -11.04
CA GLY A 76 4.75 8.35 -12.14
C GLY A 76 4.05 7.19 -12.86
N ARG A 77 4.15 5.97 -12.35
CA ARG A 77 3.60 4.70 -12.94
C ARG A 77 2.22 4.40 -12.35
N ARG A 78 1.25 5.28 -12.63
CA ARG A 78 -0.07 5.24 -11.97
C ARG A 78 -0.92 4.02 -12.32
N GLU A 79 -0.84 3.53 -13.54
CA GLU A 79 -1.58 2.36 -14.00
C GLU A 79 -1.12 1.11 -13.25
N GLU A 80 0.20 0.94 -13.10
CA GLU A 80 0.77 -0.17 -12.34
C GLU A 80 0.48 -0.05 -10.84
N ALA A 81 0.46 1.17 -10.31
CA ALA A 81 0.03 1.41 -8.93
C ALA A 81 -1.42 0.98 -8.70
N ALA A 82 -2.31 1.25 -9.65
CA ALA A 82 -3.71 0.82 -9.56
C ALA A 82 -3.83 -0.72 -9.55
N GLU A 83 -3.01 -1.45 -10.31
CA GLU A 83 -2.99 -2.92 -10.29
C GLU A 83 -2.63 -3.47 -8.90
N HIS A 84 -1.60 -2.93 -8.26
CA HIS A 84 -1.22 -3.30 -6.90
C HIS A 84 -2.30 -2.95 -5.88
N TYR A 85 -2.92 -1.78 -5.98
CA TYR A 85 -4.03 -1.42 -5.11
C TYR A 85 -5.25 -2.34 -5.30
N LEU A 86 -5.59 -2.72 -6.52
CA LEU A 86 -6.68 -3.66 -6.80
C LEU A 86 -6.37 -5.06 -6.26
N SER A 87 -5.13 -5.54 -6.40
CA SER A 87 -4.68 -6.79 -5.80
C SER A 87 -4.85 -6.76 -4.27
N GLY A 88 -4.34 -5.74 -3.62
CA GLY A 88 -4.49 -5.55 -2.17
C GLY A 88 -5.95 -5.43 -1.74
N LEU A 89 -6.80 -4.74 -2.52
CA LEU A 89 -8.24 -4.61 -2.22
C LEU A 89 -8.94 -5.96 -2.24
N ALA A 90 -8.67 -6.79 -3.25
CA ALA A 90 -9.27 -8.12 -3.36
C ALA A 90 -8.93 -9.00 -2.13
N VAL A 91 -7.68 -8.97 -1.67
CA VAL A 91 -7.26 -9.71 -0.47
C VAL A 91 -7.90 -9.11 0.78
N ALA A 92 -7.96 -7.78 0.90
CA ALA A 92 -8.57 -7.11 2.05
C ALA A 92 -10.09 -7.36 2.14
N GLU A 93 -10.79 -7.45 0.99
CA GLU A 93 -12.21 -7.80 0.93
C GLU A 93 -12.45 -9.26 1.33
N ALA A 94 -11.63 -10.19 0.83
CA ALA A 94 -11.72 -11.61 1.15
C ALA A 94 -11.50 -11.92 2.65
N ASN A 95 -10.74 -11.07 3.36
CA ASN A 95 -10.40 -11.24 4.78
C ASN A 95 -11.11 -10.24 5.71
N ASP A 96 -12.04 -9.44 5.21
CA ASP A 96 -12.77 -8.41 5.96
C ASP A 96 -11.87 -7.38 6.69
N PHE A 97 -10.73 -7.01 6.08
CA PHE A 97 -9.84 -5.98 6.61
C PHE A 97 -10.38 -4.58 6.30
N ARG A 98 -11.45 -4.18 6.96
CA ARG A 98 -12.26 -3.01 6.62
C ARG A 98 -11.49 -1.69 6.62
N VAL A 99 -10.53 -1.50 7.52
CA VAL A 99 -9.68 -0.31 7.56
C VAL A 99 -8.79 -0.25 6.31
N LEU A 100 -8.13 -1.36 5.97
CA LEU A 100 -7.28 -1.45 4.78
C LEU A 100 -8.10 -1.28 3.49
N GLN A 101 -9.31 -1.83 3.41
CA GLN A 101 -10.23 -1.58 2.29
C GLN A 101 -10.49 -0.08 2.10
N GLY A 102 -10.80 0.63 3.19
CA GLY A 102 -11.03 2.08 3.14
C GLY A 102 -9.81 2.86 2.68
N GLU A 103 -8.62 2.51 3.15
CA GLU A 103 -7.36 3.14 2.77
C GLU A 103 -7.00 2.88 1.29
N ILE A 104 -7.15 1.63 0.82
CA ILE A 104 -6.87 1.28 -0.58
C ILE A 104 -7.85 1.98 -1.52
N LEU A 105 -9.14 2.01 -1.19
CA LEU A 105 -10.15 2.72 -1.99
C LEU A 105 -9.85 4.21 -2.11
N ALA A 106 -9.35 4.86 -1.05
CA ALA A 106 -8.91 6.25 -1.12
C ALA A 106 -7.73 6.42 -2.10
N ARG A 107 -6.73 5.52 -2.05
CA ARG A 107 -5.57 5.54 -2.97
C ARG A 107 -5.96 5.25 -4.42
N LEU A 108 -6.87 4.30 -4.66
CA LEU A 108 -7.45 4.07 -5.99
C LEU A 108 -8.13 5.34 -6.52
N GLY A 109 -8.88 6.04 -5.68
CA GLY A 109 -9.47 7.32 -6.06
C GLY A 109 -8.45 8.42 -6.40
N GLU A 110 -7.21 8.34 -5.90
CA GLU A 110 -6.15 9.31 -6.23
C GLU A 110 -5.46 9.02 -7.56
N VAL A 111 -5.40 7.74 -7.98
CA VAL A 111 -4.72 7.33 -9.23
C VAL A 111 -5.67 7.19 -10.41
N GLU A 112 -6.96 6.99 -10.17
CA GLU A 112 -7.98 6.73 -11.19
C GLU A 112 -8.20 7.95 -12.11
N PRO A 113 -7.98 7.83 -13.42
CA PRO A 113 -8.17 8.93 -14.36
C PRO A 113 -9.66 9.21 -14.65
N ASP A 114 -10.50 8.17 -14.70
CA ASP A 114 -11.95 8.34 -14.93
C ASP A 114 -12.64 9.00 -13.73
N ARG A 115 -13.32 10.10 -13.97
CA ARG A 115 -13.96 10.89 -12.92
C ARG A 115 -15.06 10.13 -12.18
N SER A 116 -15.86 9.36 -12.90
CA SER A 116 -16.97 8.60 -12.32
C SER A 116 -16.45 7.49 -11.41
N GLN A 117 -15.47 6.75 -11.89
CA GLN A 117 -14.84 5.66 -11.15
C GLN A 117 -14.08 6.19 -9.93
N ARG A 118 -13.35 7.30 -10.09
CA ARG A 118 -12.68 8.01 -8.99
C ARG A 118 -13.64 8.35 -7.87
N MET A 119 -14.78 8.95 -8.22
CA MET A 119 -15.82 9.30 -7.23
C MET A 119 -16.41 8.06 -6.56
N ASN A 120 -16.59 6.98 -7.29
CA ASN A 120 -17.06 5.70 -6.73
C ASN A 120 -16.10 5.18 -5.66
N TYR A 121 -14.80 5.11 -5.94
CA TYR A 121 -13.79 4.68 -4.97
C TYR A 121 -13.78 5.55 -3.72
N LEU A 122 -13.78 6.87 -3.88
CA LEU A 122 -13.76 7.81 -2.75
C LEU A 122 -15.03 7.72 -1.90
N GLN A 123 -16.19 7.56 -2.50
CA GLN A 123 -17.48 7.39 -1.77
C GLN A 123 -17.52 6.08 -0.99
N ARG A 124 -17.05 4.97 -1.57
CA ARG A 124 -16.92 3.69 -0.87
C ARG A 124 -15.97 3.79 0.33
N SER A 125 -14.84 4.43 0.16
CA SER A 125 -13.89 4.71 1.25
C SER A 125 -14.55 5.52 2.37
N LEU A 126 -15.24 6.61 2.04
CA LEU A 126 -15.97 7.44 3.02
C LEU A 126 -17.02 6.66 3.78
N SER A 127 -17.78 5.79 3.10
CA SER A 127 -18.80 4.94 3.73
C SER A 127 -18.18 4.01 4.76
N LEU A 128 -17.09 3.31 4.40
CA LEU A 128 -16.37 2.42 5.30
C LEU A 128 -15.85 3.16 6.55
N PHE A 129 -15.17 4.28 6.37
CA PHE A 129 -14.65 5.04 7.51
C PHE A 129 -15.73 5.65 8.38
N ARG A 130 -16.89 5.99 7.81
CA ARG A 130 -18.07 6.42 8.58
C ARG A 130 -18.60 5.30 9.46
N GLU A 131 -18.78 4.11 8.91
CA GLU A 131 -19.22 2.92 9.65
C GLU A 131 -18.24 2.52 10.76
N LEU A 132 -16.95 2.73 10.52
CA LEU A 132 -15.89 2.45 11.50
C LEU A 132 -15.70 3.58 12.53
N GLY A 133 -16.36 4.72 12.37
CA GLY A 133 -16.16 5.89 13.23
C GLY A 133 -14.77 6.55 13.10
N ALA A 134 -14.07 6.31 11.99
CA ALA A 134 -12.71 6.79 11.75
C ALA A 134 -12.69 8.24 11.24
N VAL A 135 -12.97 9.21 12.14
CA VAL A 135 -13.19 10.61 11.80
C VAL A 135 -12.02 11.27 11.07
N ASP A 136 -10.79 10.99 11.48
CA ASP A 136 -9.61 11.59 10.83
C ASP A 136 -9.44 11.07 9.40
N ARG A 137 -9.62 9.77 9.18
CA ARG A 137 -9.60 9.17 7.84
C ARG A 137 -10.72 9.71 6.95
N MET A 138 -11.92 9.88 7.50
CA MET A 138 -13.02 10.54 6.77
C MET A 138 -12.65 11.94 6.29
N ARG A 139 -11.99 12.73 7.14
CA ARG A 139 -11.57 14.09 6.78
C ARG A 139 -10.54 14.09 5.65
N GLU A 140 -9.57 13.18 5.68
CA GLU A 140 -8.58 13.00 4.61
C GLU A 140 -9.26 12.69 3.27
N VAL A 141 -10.17 11.71 3.25
CA VAL A 141 -10.89 11.33 2.03
C VAL A 141 -11.84 12.45 1.56
N GLN A 142 -12.49 13.18 2.45
CA GLN A 142 -13.31 14.35 2.09
C GLN A 142 -12.48 15.42 1.38
N ASN A 143 -11.25 15.65 1.79
CA ASN A 143 -10.34 16.56 1.09
C ASN A 143 -9.99 16.05 -0.32
N SER A 144 -9.82 14.74 -0.49
CA SER A 144 -9.60 14.14 -1.82
C SER A 144 -10.84 14.25 -2.71
N VAL A 145 -12.04 14.05 -2.16
CA VAL A 145 -13.32 14.30 -2.88
C VAL A 145 -13.41 15.75 -3.32
N HIS A 146 -13.13 16.70 -2.41
CA HIS A 146 -13.18 18.12 -2.75
C HIS A 146 -12.22 18.47 -3.89
N ARG A 147 -10.98 17.99 -3.85
CA ARG A 147 -10.02 18.17 -4.95
C ARG A 147 -10.51 17.57 -6.26
N ALA A 148 -11.09 16.37 -6.23
CA ALA A 148 -11.62 15.69 -7.40
C ALA A 148 -12.79 16.44 -8.04
N VAL A 149 -13.65 17.09 -7.23
CA VAL A 149 -14.78 17.89 -7.69
C VAL A 149 -14.32 19.22 -8.29
N MET A 150 -13.35 19.89 -7.64
CA MET A 150 -12.86 21.21 -8.05
C MET A 150 -11.88 21.18 -9.24
N GLY A 151 -11.50 19.98 -9.71
CA GLY A 151 -10.65 19.81 -10.89
C GLY A 151 -9.20 20.28 -10.71
N LYS A 152 -8.69 20.28 -9.49
CA LYS A 152 -7.32 20.63 -9.16
C LYS A 152 -6.49 19.41 -8.79
#